data_51a2fa66455046e00486eb677a28c2c7
#
_entry.id   51a2fa66455046e00486eb677a28c2c7
#
_cell.length_a   1.000
_cell.length_b   1.000
_cell.length_c   1.000
_cell.angle_alpha   90.00
_cell.angle_beta   90.00
_cell.angle_gamma   90.00
#
_symmetry.space_group_name_H-M   'P 1'
#
loop_
_entity.id
_entity.type
_entity.pdbx_description
1 polymer ?
#
loop_
_entity_poly.entity_id
_entity_poly.type
_entity_poly.pdbx_seq_one_letter_code
_entity_poly.pdbx_strand_id
1 'polypeptide(L)' 'LPANFFGNGKMLGGEIFNDFTKLQIDLLNVERGKLEVMHKGGSVNEEIFRKIEKELDLEETRLWMEMYEE' A
#
# COMPACT_ATOMS: atom_id res chain seq x y z
N LEU A 1 7.35 -21.53 11.81
CA LEU A 1 6.72 -22.03 10.75
C LEU A 1 7.59 -22.87 9.96
N PRO A 2 7.13 -23.92 9.62
CA PRO A 2 7.94 -24.84 8.97
C PRO A 2 8.50 -24.33 7.67
N ALA A 3 9.62 -24.72 7.37
CA ALA A 3 10.24 -24.43 6.14
C ALA A 3 9.45 -24.93 5.00
N ASN A 4 8.68 -25.94 5.19
CA ASN A 4 7.88 -26.47 4.16
C ASN A 4 6.87 -25.52 3.72
N PHE A 5 6.39 -24.64 4.55
CA PHE A 5 5.43 -23.66 4.17
C PHE A 5 6.00 -22.81 3.05
N PHE A 6 7.24 -22.39 3.16
CA PHE A 6 7.82 -21.65 2.11
C PHE A 6 8.33 -22.54 0.99
N GLY A 7 8.68 -23.70 1.31
CA GLY A 7 9.19 -24.59 0.35
C GLY A 7 8.27 -25.00 -0.67
N ASN A 8 7.01 -24.96 -0.39
CA ASN A 8 6.08 -25.32 -1.31
C ASN A 8 5.89 -24.43 -2.33
N GLY A 9 6.51 -23.54 -2.40
CA GLY A 9 6.17 -22.99 -3.24
C GLY A 9 6.52 -21.89 -3.93
N LYS A 10 7.03 -22.06 -4.96
CA LYS A 10 7.18 -21.06 -5.84
C LYS A 10 5.95 -20.41 -6.17
N MET A 11 4.92 -21.13 -6.45
CA MET A 11 3.66 -20.56 -6.76
C MET A 11 3.08 -19.91 -5.57
N LEU A 12 3.23 -20.54 -4.45
CA LEU A 12 2.73 -20.04 -3.25
C LEU A 12 3.44 -18.75 -2.90
N GLY A 13 4.70 -18.67 -3.21
CA GLY A 13 5.44 -17.47 -2.99
C GLY A 13 4.90 -16.30 -3.76
N GLY A 14 4.49 -16.54 -4.96
CA GLY A 14 3.90 -15.49 -5.77
C GLY A 14 2.60 -15.02 -5.22
N GLU A 15 1.78 -15.91 -4.75
CA GLU A 15 0.51 -15.55 -4.17
C GLU A 15 0.71 -14.76 -2.90
N ILE A 16 1.65 -15.15 -2.08
CA ILE A 16 1.92 -14.44 -0.85
C ILE A 16 2.41 -13.03 -1.14
N PHE A 17 3.24 -12.90 -2.16
CA PHE A 17 3.74 -11.59 -2.53
C PHE A 17 2.59 -10.69 -2.98
N ASN A 18 1.69 -11.20 -3.79
CA ASN A 18 0.56 -10.42 -4.24
C ASN A 18 -0.37 -10.05 -3.09
N ASP A 19 -0.59 -10.96 -2.17
CA ASP A 19 -1.43 -10.69 -1.02
C ASP A 19 -0.79 -9.63 -0.14
N PHE A 20 0.49 -9.70 0.04
CA PHE A 20 1.20 -8.72 0.83
C PHE A 20 1.13 -7.35 0.18
N THR A 21 1.27 -7.30 -1.13
CA THR A 21 1.18 -6.04 -1.85
C THR A 21 -0.23 -5.45 -1.76
N LYS A 22 -1.24 -6.31 -1.86
CA LYS A 22 -2.60 -5.84 -1.70
C LYS A 22 -2.83 -5.26 -0.33
N LEU A 23 -2.25 -5.89 0.69
CA LEU A 23 -2.38 -5.40 2.04
C LEU A 23 -1.73 -4.02 2.16
N GLN A 24 -0.60 -3.82 1.51
CA GLN A 24 0.04 -2.53 1.52
C GLN A 24 -0.82 -1.47 0.85
N ILE A 25 -1.49 -1.84 -0.23
CA ILE A 25 -2.39 -0.91 -0.91
C ILE A 25 -3.57 -0.57 0.00
N ASP A 26 -4.09 -1.57 0.71
CA ASP A 26 -5.18 -1.32 1.64
C ASP A 26 -4.74 -0.37 2.75
N LEU A 27 -3.52 -0.53 3.23
CA LEU A 27 -3.02 0.37 4.25
C LEU A 27 -2.89 1.79 3.73
N LEU A 28 -2.50 1.95 2.48
CA LEU A 28 -2.44 3.27 1.89
C LEU A 28 -3.82 3.90 1.83
N ASN A 29 -4.83 3.12 1.53
CA ASN A 29 -6.19 3.64 1.50
C ASN A 29 -6.66 4.08 2.87
N VAL A 30 -6.25 3.35 3.91
CA VAL A 30 -6.57 3.76 5.27
C VAL A 30 -5.87 5.07 5.59
N GLU A 31 -4.63 5.21 5.16
CA GLU A 31 -3.88 6.43 5.39
C GLU A 31 -4.49 7.60 4.66
N ARG A 32 -5.01 7.38 3.45
CA ARG A 32 -5.69 8.45 2.74
C ARG A 32 -6.91 8.90 3.49
N GLY A 33 -7.66 7.96 4.04
CA GLY A 33 -8.84 8.29 4.81
C GLY A 33 -8.51 9.12 6.03
N LYS A 34 -7.45 8.75 6.73
CA LYS A 34 -7.03 9.51 7.89
C LYS A 34 -6.56 10.90 7.50
N LEU A 35 -5.84 11.00 6.39
CA LEU A 35 -5.36 12.28 5.92
C LEU A 35 -6.53 13.19 5.59
N GLU A 36 -7.58 12.65 4.98
CA GLU A 36 -8.75 13.45 4.67
C GLU A 36 -9.44 13.96 5.92
N VAL A 37 -9.55 13.12 6.92
CA VAL A 37 -10.16 13.52 8.17
C VAL A 37 -9.35 14.65 8.81
N MET A 38 -8.04 14.52 8.81
CA MET A 38 -7.19 15.55 9.38
C MET A 38 -7.29 16.86 8.60
N HIS A 39 -7.40 16.76 7.30
CA HIS A 39 -7.53 17.93 6.45
C HIS A 39 -8.85 18.65 6.73
N LYS A 40 -9.93 17.90 6.81
CA LYS A 40 -11.24 18.49 7.08
C LYS A 40 -11.30 19.08 8.46
N GLY A 41 -10.59 18.49 9.39
CA GLY A 41 -10.55 18.99 10.75
C GLY A 41 -9.61 20.16 10.95
N GLY A 42 -8.88 20.54 9.93
CA GLY A 42 -7.97 21.68 10.04
C GLY A 42 -6.62 21.37 10.61
N SER A 43 -6.32 20.10 10.85
CA SER A 43 -5.04 19.72 11.42
C SER A 43 -3.91 19.82 10.42
N VAL A 44 -4.23 19.80 9.14
CA VAL A 44 -3.23 19.80 8.09
C VAL A 44 -3.63 20.86 7.09
N ASN A 45 -2.72 21.72 6.70
CA ASN A 45 -3.07 22.75 5.74
C ASN A 45 -3.08 22.17 4.32
N GLU A 46 -3.60 22.95 3.39
CA GLU A 46 -3.83 22.51 2.03
C GLU A 46 -2.56 22.10 1.33
N GLU A 47 -1.51 22.82 1.55
CA GLU A 47 -0.26 22.55 0.87
C GLU A 47 0.33 21.23 1.34
N ILE A 48 0.32 20.98 2.63
CA ILE A 48 0.83 19.73 3.18
C ILE A 48 -0.06 18.58 2.78
N PHE A 49 -1.37 18.80 2.79
CA PHE A 49 -2.32 17.76 2.38
C PHE A 49 -2.02 17.31 0.97
N ARG A 50 -1.84 18.24 0.04
CA ARG A 50 -1.58 17.87 -1.34
C ARG A 50 -0.26 17.16 -1.52
N LYS A 51 0.72 17.56 -0.73
CA LYS A 51 2.02 16.94 -0.82
C LYS A 51 1.98 15.49 -0.38
N ILE A 52 1.31 15.23 0.74
CA ILE A 52 1.20 13.87 1.24
C ILE A 52 0.33 13.04 0.31
N GLU A 53 -0.75 13.62 -0.21
CA GLU A 53 -1.62 12.92 -1.12
C GLU A 53 -0.84 12.46 -2.35
N LYS A 54 0.02 13.32 -2.86
CA LYS A 54 0.82 12.97 -4.01
C LYS A 54 1.79 11.84 -3.69
N GLU A 55 2.38 11.86 -2.50
CA GLU A 55 3.28 10.80 -2.09
C GLU A 55 2.55 9.47 -1.97
N LEU A 56 1.34 9.50 -1.45
CA LEU A 56 0.56 8.27 -1.34
C LEU A 56 0.19 7.75 -2.73
N ASP A 57 -0.12 8.64 -3.64
CA ASP A 57 -0.44 8.24 -5.01
C ASP A 57 0.76 7.60 -5.68
N LEU A 58 1.94 8.16 -5.49
CA LEU A 58 3.14 7.59 -6.09
C LEU A 58 3.45 6.23 -5.51
N GLU A 59 3.25 6.08 -4.23
CA GLU A 59 3.51 4.82 -3.57
C GLU A 59 2.52 3.76 -4.06
N GLU A 60 1.27 4.13 -4.20
CA GLU A 60 0.26 3.19 -4.67
C GLU A 60 0.56 2.78 -6.10
N THR A 61 0.96 3.72 -6.94
CA THR A 61 1.30 3.40 -8.33
C THR A 61 2.46 2.42 -8.37
N ARG A 62 3.46 2.62 -7.53
CA ARG A 62 4.59 1.73 -7.48
C ARG A 62 4.18 0.32 -7.09
N LEU A 63 3.27 0.23 -6.11
CA LEU A 63 2.82 -1.09 -5.67
C LEU A 63 2.00 -1.80 -6.75
N TRP A 64 1.15 -1.05 -7.44
CA TRP A 64 0.40 -1.67 -8.54
C TRP A 64 1.33 -2.14 -9.63
N MET A 65 2.37 -1.39 -9.92
CA MET A 65 3.30 -1.80 -10.94
C MET A 65 4.07 -3.04 -10.54
N GLU A 66 4.39 -3.15 -9.28
CA GLU A 66 5.04 -4.35 -8.77
C GLU A 66 4.16 -5.57 -8.92
N MET A 67 2.87 -5.40 -8.75
CA MET A 67 1.98 -6.53 -8.89
C MET A 67 1.87 -7.02 -10.32
N TYR A 68 1.94 -6.09 -11.27
CA TYR A 68 1.80 -6.47 -12.64
C TYR A 68 3.12 -6.80 -13.32
N GLU A 69 4.21 -6.58 -12.67
CA GLU A 69 5.42 -6.81 -13.24
C GLU A 69 5.80 -8.15 -12.97
N GLU A 70 5.69 -9.05 -13.13
CA GLU A 70 5.98 -10.26 -12.82
C GLU A 70 6.91 -10.94 -13.49
#